data_2ba93e988051f0b9f4615cef01424856
#
_entry.id   2ba93e988051f0b9f4615cef01424856
#
_cell.length_a   1.000
_cell.length_b   1.000
_cell.length_c   1.000
_cell.angle_alpha   90.00
_cell.angle_beta   90.00
_cell.angle_gamma   90.00
#
_symmetry.space_group_name_H-M   'P 1'
#
loop_
_entity.id
_entity.type
_entity.pdbx_description
1 polymer ?
#
loop_
_entity_poly.entity_id
_entity_poly.type
_entity_poly.pdbx_seq_one_letter_code
_entity_poly.pdbx_strand_id
1 'polypeptide(L)'
;MLRIQNLILPPGSGPDELKEAAARALGVSPDELRACVPVRQSIDARKKSDVHYVMTADVTLDKEEAVLRRTKNRNIQRRPARQPYLLPAVTRESSLPPVVVGSGPAGLFAALCLARAGLRPILLERGQPLERRVKDVEAFWKGGDLDPESNVQFGEGGAGTFSDGKLTTGTHDPRLSHVMETFVAFGAPEDILWQHKPHVGTDVLRVVVKNLREELKRLGAEVRFGHKLTGVTAEGDRLKGVTVRDGPSEYTLPCDALILAPGHSARDTFRMLRDAGAKMEQKPFAIGVRIEHLQAAISEAQFGSVWEQLPPADYKLACHLPNGRSAYSFCVCPGGQIVAAASQPGGVVTNGMSNRARDGDYINGGFLVNVRPEDFGGPDPLAGAAFQRVWEEKAYQFGRPGYAAPAQRVGDFLRGTASADSLKNRSTYRPAVHFGDLRAVLPDFVTDTLAQALPRLDRKLHGFAAPDALMVGVETRSSSPVRLVRDKTLQSNLRGLYPCGEGAGYAGGIVSAAVDGIRVAEAVAHPVTDLESV
;
A
#
# COMPACT_ATOMS: atom_id res chain seq x y z
N MET A 1 -23.19 0.83 26.60
CA MET A 1 -21.91 1.46 26.20
C MET A 1 -22.21 2.77 25.48
N LEU A 2 -21.56 3.84 25.88
CA LEU A 2 -21.72 5.18 25.33
C LEU A 2 -20.51 5.54 24.47
N ARG A 3 -20.71 6.25 23.37
CA ARG A 3 -19.66 6.84 22.54
C ARG A 3 -19.57 8.33 22.80
N ILE A 4 -18.35 8.80 23.09
CA ILE A 4 -18.05 10.20 23.30
C ILE A 4 -17.10 10.64 22.16
N GLN A 5 -17.53 11.65 21.41
CA GLN A 5 -16.77 12.20 20.29
C GLN A 5 -16.13 13.54 20.68
N ASN A 6 -15.10 13.94 19.93
CA ASN A 6 -14.42 15.23 20.05
C ASN A 6 -13.87 15.52 21.46
N LEU A 7 -13.31 14.52 22.11
CA LEU A 7 -12.50 14.71 23.31
C LEU A 7 -11.17 15.34 22.91
N ILE A 8 -10.85 16.48 23.49
CA ILE A 8 -9.59 17.22 23.24
C ILE A 8 -8.61 16.87 24.34
N LEU A 9 -7.41 16.41 23.95
CA LEU A 9 -6.33 16.06 24.87
C LEU A 9 -5.01 16.69 24.42
N PRO A 10 -4.14 17.09 25.36
CA PRO A 10 -2.80 17.59 25.04
C PRO A 10 -1.96 16.56 24.26
N PRO A 11 -0.90 17.00 23.56
CA PRO A 11 0.12 16.10 23.02
C PRO A 11 0.71 15.21 24.12
N GLY A 12 1.06 13.97 23.79
CA GLY A 12 1.62 13.02 24.75
C GLY A 12 0.62 12.37 25.72
N SER A 13 -0.67 12.72 25.65
CA SER A 13 -1.70 12.10 26.50
C SER A 13 -1.86 10.61 26.21
N GLY A 14 -2.02 9.84 27.29
CA GLY A 14 -2.23 8.40 27.28
C GLY A 14 -3.66 7.96 27.67
N PRO A 15 -3.82 6.68 28.05
CA PRO A 15 -5.12 6.09 28.42
C PRO A 15 -5.76 6.74 29.67
N ASP A 16 -4.95 7.17 30.63
CA ASP A 16 -5.46 7.77 31.88
C ASP A 16 -6.08 9.14 31.63
N GLU A 17 -5.40 10.00 30.86
CA GLU A 17 -5.92 11.30 30.45
C GLU A 17 -7.18 11.16 29.57
N LEU A 18 -7.24 10.11 28.74
CA LEU A 18 -8.45 9.82 27.97
C LEU A 18 -9.62 9.45 28.88
N LYS A 19 -9.38 8.61 29.90
CA LYS A 19 -10.39 8.20 30.89
C LYS A 19 -10.90 9.40 31.69
N GLU A 20 -9.99 10.27 32.15
CA GLU A 20 -10.36 11.51 32.84
C GLU A 20 -11.18 12.47 31.96
N ALA A 21 -10.76 12.67 30.70
CA ALA A 21 -11.49 13.52 29.78
C ALA A 21 -12.90 12.97 29.47
N ALA A 22 -13.01 11.66 29.34
CA ALA A 22 -14.30 10.99 29.15
C ALA A 22 -15.20 11.15 30.39
N ALA A 23 -14.66 10.96 31.60
CA ALA A 23 -15.40 11.14 32.86
C ALA A 23 -15.89 12.59 33.02
N ARG A 24 -15.02 13.58 32.77
CA ARG A 24 -15.39 15.01 32.76
C ARG A 24 -16.54 15.29 31.78
N ALA A 25 -16.46 14.75 30.55
CA ALA A 25 -17.49 14.94 29.53
C ALA A 25 -18.86 14.37 29.94
N LEU A 26 -18.86 13.28 30.71
CA LEU A 26 -20.07 12.63 31.23
C LEU A 26 -20.56 13.24 32.55
N GLY A 27 -19.74 14.03 33.24
CA GLY A 27 -20.01 14.57 34.58
C GLY A 27 -20.07 13.46 35.64
N VAL A 28 -19.13 12.51 35.60
CA VAL A 28 -18.96 11.41 36.55
C VAL A 28 -17.52 11.33 37.04
N SER A 29 -17.26 10.55 38.11
CA SER A 29 -15.90 10.26 38.53
C SER A 29 -15.23 9.30 37.54
N PRO A 30 -13.88 9.39 37.30
CA PRO A 30 -13.15 8.40 36.54
C PRO A 30 -13.32 6.96 37.04
N ASP A 31 -13.53 6.77 38.35
CA ASP A 31 -13.75 5.45 38.97
C ASP A 31 -15.11 4.83 38.64
N GLU A 32 -16.09 5.65 38.23
CA GLU A 32 -17.39 5.15 37.76
C GLU A 32 -17.31 4.54 36.34
N LEU A 33 -16.21 4.81 35.61
CA LEU A 33 -15.98 4.20 34.28
C LEU A 33 -15.39 2.82 34.42
N ARG A 34 -16.16 1.78 34.14
CA ARG A 34 -15.72 0.37 34.11
C ARG A 34 -14.76 0.10 32.95
N ALA A 35 -14.96 0.79 31.82
CA ALA A 35 -14.08 0.70 30.65
C ALA A 35 -14.11 2.04 29.89
N CYS A 36 -12.94 2.40 29.32
CA CYS A 36 -12.79 3.51 28.40
C CYS A 36 -11.85 3.06 27.26
N VAL A 37 -12.40 2.85 26.08
CA VAL A 37 -11.68 2.28 24.94
C VAL A 37 -11.58 3.33 23.83
N PRO A 38 -10.38 3.65 23.31
CA PRO A 38 -10.24 4.56 22.18
C PRO A 38 -10.89 3.95 20.92
N VAL A 39 -11.57 4.79 20.16
CA VAL A 39 -12.23 4.42 18.89
C VAL A 39 -11.65 5.17 17.72
N ARG A 40 -11.17 6.39 17.97
CA ARG A 40 -10.48 7.21 16.98
C ARG A 40 -9.55 8.20 17.68
N GLN A 41 -8.35 8.35 17.14
CA GLN A 41 -7.41 9.41 17.51
C GLN A 41 -6.92 10.12 16.26
N SER A 42 -6.96 11.43 16.24
CA SER A 42 -6.36 12.28 15.22
C SER A 42 -5.63 13.45 15.87
N ILE A 43 -4.64 14.01 15.17
CA ILE A 43 -3.90 15.20 15.59
C ILE A 43 -4.54 16.40 14.87
N ASP A 44 -4.96 17.41 15.60
CA ASP A 44 -5.30 18.72 15.05
C ASP A 44 -4.10 19.64 15.19
N ALA A 45 -3.42 19.92 14.07
CA ALA A 45 -2.27 20.81 13.96
C ALA A 45 -2.53 22.00 13.03
N ARG A 46 -3.80 22.37 12.82
CA ARG A 46 -4.16 23.54 12.01
C ARG A 46 -3.62 24.84 12.56
N LYS A 47 -3.48 24.93 13.89
CA LYS A 47 -2.82 26.04 14.60
C LYS A 47 -1.63 25.49 15.35
N LYS A 48 -0.41 25.91 14.99
CA LYS A 48 0.82 25.43 15.63
C LYS A 48 0.96 25.82 17.11
N SER A 49 0.26 26.87 17.54
CA SER A 49 0.17 27.28 18.94
C SER A 49 -0.84 26.50 19.77
N ASP A 50 -1.63 25.61 19.14
CA ASP A 50 -2.71 24.86 19.78
C ASP A 50 -2.84 23.47 19.12
N VAL A 51 -1.75 22.71 19.14
CA VAL A 51 -1.73 21.34 18.64
C VAL A 51 -2.25 20.40 19.72
N HIS A 52 -3.23 19.54 19.38
CA HIS A 52 -3.84 18.63 20.32
C HIS A 52 -4.38 17.36 19.65
N TYR A 53 -4.62 16.34 20.46
CA TYR A 53 -5.37 15.16 20.02
C TYR A 53 -6.87 15.44 20.02
N VAL A 54 -7.55 14.96 18.99
CA VAL A 54 -9.01 14.86 18.95
C VAL A 54 -9.36 13.39 18.98
N MET A 55 -10.01 12.95 20.07
CA MET A 55 -10.31 11.55 20.32
C MET A 55 -11.80 11.25 20.35
N THR A 56 -12.13 10.01 20.02
CA THR A 56 -13.43 9.39 20.26
C THR A 56 -13.20 8.17 21.14
N ALA A 57 -13.99 8.01 22.19
CA ALA A 57 -13.93 6.86 23.09
C ALA A 57 -15.29 6.20 23.28
N ASP A 58 -15.29 4.88 23.42
CA ASP A 58 -16.42 4.10 23.90
C ASP A 58 -16.23 3.82 25.39
N VAL A 59 -17.24 4.11 26.19
CA VAL A 59 -17.19 3.96 27.65
C VAL A 59 -18.34 3.07 28.15
N THR A 60 -18.07 2.35 29.23
CA THR A 60 -19.04 1.54 29.96
C THR A 60 -19.14 2.02 31.39
N LEU A 61 -20.35 2.23 31.88
CA LEU A 61 -20.63 2.59 33.27
C LEU A 61 -22.02 2.04 33.68
N ASP A 62 -22.28 1.94 34.99
CA ASP A 62 -23.52 1.32 35.48
C ASP A 62 -24.79 2.10 35.18
N LYS A 63 -24.70 3.44 35.10
CA LYS A 63 -25.84 4.35 34.97
C LYS A 63 -25.92 5.00 33.59
N GLU A 64 -25.63 4.28 32.51
CA GLU A 64 -25.58 4.80 31.12
C GLU A 64 -26.87 5.56 30.75
N GLU A 65 -28.05 5.00 31.07
CA GLU A 65 -29.34 5.61 30.77
C GLU A 65 -29.55 6.93 31.50
N ALA A 66 -29.16 7.01 32.77
CA ALA A 66 -29.29 8.25 33.55
C ALA A 66 -28.39 9.34 33.01
N VAL A 67 -27.15 8.97 32.58
CA VAL A 67 -26.22 9.90 31.94
C VAL A 67 -26.79 10.41 30.62
N LEU A 68 -27.32 9.54 29.75
CA LEU A 68 -27.91 9.92 28.47
C LEU A 68 -29.11 10.87 28.63
N ARG A 69 -29.95 10.64 29.64
CA ARG A 69 -31.13 11.51 29.88
C ARG A 69 -30.75 12.91 30.35
N ARG A 70 -29.68 13.05 31.14
CA ARG A 70 -29.26 14.34 31.67
C ARG A 70 -28.33 15.13 30.75
N THR A 71 -27.61 14.45 29.84
CA THR A 71 -26.65 15.12 28.97
C THR A 71 -27.37 15.87 27.84
N LYS A 72 -26.94 17.12 27.59
CA LYS A 72 -27.32 17.90 26.41
C LYS A 72 -26.22 17.89 25.35
N ASN A 73 -25.11 17.21 25.62
CA ASN A 73 -23.95 17.17 24.73
C ASN A 73 -24.20 16.20 23.56
N ARG A 74 -24.33 16.74 22.36
CA ARG A 74 -24.58 15.98 21.12
C ARG A 74 -23.45 15.04 20.74
N ASN A 75 -22.24 15.22 21.31
CA ASN A 75 -21.09 14.34 21.12
C ASN A 75 -21.19 13.04 21.94
N ILE A 76 -22.19 12.92 22.83
CA ILE A 76 -22.43 11.73 23.65
C ILE A 76 -23.67 11.02 23.13
N GLN A 77 -23.48 9.77 22.71
CA GLN A 77 -24.54 8.96 22.13
C GLN A 77 -24.37 7.48 22.49
N ARG A 78 -25.41 6.68 22.29
CA ARG A 78 -25.26 5.22 22.37
C ARG A 78 -24.27 4.75 21.32
N ARG A 79 -23.41 3.82 21.68
CA ARG A 79 -22.52 3.18 20.70
C ARG A 79 -23.37 2.54 19.61
N PRO A 80 -23.11 2.83 18.31
CA PRO A 80 -23.77 2.14 17.21
C PRO A 80 -23.54 0.63 17.28
N ALA A 81 -24.56 -0.15 17.00
CA ALA A 81 -24.42 -1.59 16.86
C ALA A 81 -23.46 -1.88 15.71
N ARG A 82 -22.50 -2.77 15.95
CA ARG A 82 -21.55 -3.22 14.93
C ARG A 82 -21.99 -4.59 14.45
N GLN A 83 -22.18 -4.71 13.14
CA GLN A 83 -22.37 -6.03 12.53
C GLN A 83 -20.99 -6.62 12.21
N PRO A 84 -20.66 -7.82 12.71
CA PRO A 84 -19.46 -8.52 12.33
C PRO A 84 -19.55 -8.89 10.84
N TYR A 85 -18.39 -8.94 10.17
CA TYR A 85 -18.33 -9.51 8.83
C TYR A 85 -18.63 -11.00 8.91
N LEU A 86 -19.58 -11.46 8.08
CA LEU A 86 -19.94 -12.85 7.93
C LEU A 86 -19.59 -13.29 6.50
N LEU A 87 -18.89 -14.41 6.40
CA LEU A 87 -18.61 -15.02 5.11
C LEU A 87 -19.92 -15.55 4.51
N PRO A 88 -20.23 -15.26 3.23
CA PRO A 88 -21.39 -15.83 2.55
C PRO A 88 -21.35 -17.37 2.53
N ALA A 89 -22.52 -17.99 2.47
CA ALA A 89 -22.62 -19.43 2.30
C ALA A 89 -21.96 -19.88 0.99
N VAL A 90 -21.28 -21.02 1.02
CA VAL A 90 -20.67 -21.60 -0.19
C VAL A 90 -21.73 -22.28 -1.02
N THR A 91 -21.89 -21.84 -2.28
CA THR A 91 -22.79 -22.47 -3.26
C THR A 91 -22.04 -23.02 -4.48
N ARG A 92 -20.70 -22.91 -4.46
CA ARG A 92 -19.85 -23.46 -5.51
C ARG A 92 -19.92 -25.00 -5.51
N GLU A 93 -20.27 -25.58 -6.68
CA GLU A 93 -20.45 -27.03 -6.84
C GLU A 93 -19.18 -27.76 -7.33
N SER A 94 -18.17 -27.02 -7.82
CA SER A 94 -16.95 -27.63 -8.37
C SER A 94 -16.12 -28.32 -7.30
N SER A 95 -15.60 -29.51 -7.61
CA SER A 95 -14.66 -30.27 -6.78
C SER A 95 -13.21 -29.81 -6.92
N LEU A 96 -12.89 -28.99 -7.94
CA LEU A 96 -11.55 -28.45 -8.14
C LEU A 96 -11.26 -27.34 -7.12
N PRO A 97 -10.08 -27.35 -6.45
CA PRO A 97 -9.70 -26.27 -5.57
C PRO A 97 -9.55 -24.96 -6.35
N PRO A 98 -10.04 -23.81 -5.82
CA PRO A 98 -9.73 -22.51 -6.39
C PRO A 98 -8.22 -22.26 -6.38
N VAL A 99 -7.70 -21.69 -7.48
CA VAL A 99 -6.29 -21.28 -7.56
C VAL A 99 -6.19 -19.77 -7.33
N VAL A 100 -5.28 -19.36 -6.47
CA VAL A 100 -4.96 -17.96 -6.20
C VAL A 100 -3.53 -17.70 -6.63
N VAL A 101 -3.31 -16.69 -7.47
CA VAL A 101 -1.97 -16.31 -7.95
C VAL A 101 -1.55 -14.98 -7.33
N GLY A 102 -0.42 -15.02 -6.63
CA GLY A 102 0.18 -13.91 -5.90
C GLY A 102 -0.17 -13.90 -4.42
N SER A 103 0.85 -13.82 -3.56
CA SER A 103 0.73 -13.80 -2.10
C SER A 103 0.82 -12.38 -1.50
N GLY A 104 0.48 -11.35 -2.27
CA GLY A 104 0.26 -10.01 -1.78
C GLY A 104 -1.05 -9.90 -0.98
N PRO A 105 -1.40 -8.69 -0.46
CA PRO A 105 -2.60 -8.53 0.38
C PRO A 105 -3.89 -9.05 -0.26
N ALA A 106 -4.09 -8.82 -1.56
CA ALA A 106 -5.28 -9.33 -2.27
C ALA A 106 -5.34 -10.86 -2.27
N GLY A 107 -4.24 -11.52 -2.65
CA GLY A 107 -4.20 -12.99 -2.72
C GLY A 107 -4.24 -13.66 -1.34
N LEU A 108 -3.53 -13.11 -0.35
CA LEU A 108 -3.56 -13.65 1.02
C LEU A 108 -4.97 -13.58 1.64
N PHE A 109 -5.66 -12.44 1.50
CA PHE A 109 -7.01 -12.31 2.05
C PHE A 109 -8.05 -13.11 1.24
N ALA A 110 -7.87 -13.23 -0.08
CA ALA A 110 -8.70 -14.12 -0.89
C ALA A 110 -8.52 -15.58 -0.48
N ALA A 111 -7.28 -16.05 -0.38
CA ALA A 111 -6.98 -17.41 0.05
C ALA A 111 -7.49 -17.69 1.47
N LEU A 112 -7.34 -16.74 2.42
CA LEU A 112 -7.85 -16.88 3.79
C LEU A 112 -9.38 -16.98 3.81
N CYS A 113 -10.07 -16.16 3.03
CA CYS A 113 -11.52 -16.20 2.89
C CYS A 113 -12.00 -17.56 2.36
N LEU A 114 -11.40 -18.04 1.27
CA LEU A 114 -11.72 -19.37 0.69
C LEU A 114 -11.39 -20.52 1.64
N ALA A 115 -10.25 -20.47 2.33
CA ALA A 115 -9.85 -21.50 3.29
C ALA A 115 -10.81 -21.56 4.49
N ARG A 116 -11.23 -20.42 5.02
CA ARG A 116 -12.26 -20.34 6.09
C ARG A 116 -13.62 -20.84 5.61
N ALA A 117 -13.91 -20.74 4.32
CA ALA A 117 -15.08 -21.32 3.68
C ALA A 117 -14.96 -22.85 3.43
N GLY A 118 -13.83 -23.47 3.76
CA GLY A 118 -13.58 -24.89 3.55
C GLY A 118 -13.20 -25.31 2.13
N LEU A 119 -12.89 -24.35 1.23
CA LEU A 119 -12.62 -24.61 -0.19
C LEU A 119 -11.17 -25.03 -0.50
N ARG A 120 -10.27 -25.02 0.48
CA ARG A 120 -8.87 -25.47 0.37
C ARG A 120 -8.14 -24.94 -0.86
N PRO A 121 -7.95 -23.60 -0.98
CA PRO A 121 -7.34 -23.02 -2.17
C PRO A 121 -5.87 -23.41 -2.32
N ILE A 122 -5.38 -23.37 -3.59
CA ILE A 122 -3.96 -23.45 -3.91
C ILE A 122 -3.44 -22.04 -4.15
N LEU A 123 -2.54 -21.54 -3.30
CA LEU A 123 -1.91 -20.24 -3.43
C LEU A 123 -0.54 -20.40 -4.10
N LEU A 124 -0.38 -19.81 -5.28
CA LEU A 124 0.86 -19.80 -6.06
C LEU A 124 1.56 -18.45 -5.89
N GLU A 125 2.80 -18.47 -5.46
CA GLU A 125 3.67 -17.28 -5.41
C GLU A 125 4.94 -17.53 -6.23
N ARG A 126 5.25 -16.60 -7.15
CA ARG A 126 6.42 -16.71 -8.02
C ARG A 126 7.73 -16.57 -7.25
N GLY A 127 7.74 -15.74 -6.21
CA GLY A 127 8.91 -15.47 -5.41
C GLY A 127 9.05 -16.40 -4.21
N GLN A 128 9.99 -16.05 -3.35
CA GLN A 128 10.40 -16.88 -2.22
C GLN A 128 9.56 -16.61 -0.95
N PRO A 129 9.52 -17.58 -0.01
CA PRO A 129 8.95 -17.33 1.31
C PRO A 129 9.75 -16.24 2.04
N LEU A 130 9.11 -15.59 2.99
CA LEU A 130 9.60 -14.38 3.63
C LEU A 130 11.04 -14.51 4.17
N GLU A 131 11.38 -15.64 4.77
CA GLU A 131 12.67 -15.90 5.39
C GLU A 131 13.82 -15.92 4.36
N ARG A 132 13.56 -16.36 3.13
CA ARG A 132 14.51 -16.35 2.03
C ARG A 132 14.47 -15.00 1.32
N ARG A 133 13.27 -14.47 1.03
CA ARG A 133 13.07 -13.20 0.34
C ARG A 133 13.78 -12.03 1.03
N VAL A 134 13.74 -11.96 2.37
CA VAL A 134 14.46 -10.91 3.13
C VAL A 134 15.96 -10.97 2.85
N LYS A 135 16.55 -12.17 2.81
CA LYS A 135 17.98 -12.33 2.51
C LYS A 135 18.31 -11.91 1.08
N ASP A 136 17.46 -12.26 0.12
CA ASP A 136 17.65 -11.91 -1.30
C ASP A 136 17.60 -10.38 -1.49
N VAL A 137 16.64 -9.71 -0.87
CA VAL A 137 16.49 -8.25 -0.91
C VAL A 137 17.66 -7.55 -0.21
N GLU A 138 18.08 -8.01 0.97
CA GLU A 138 19.23 -7.43 1.68
C GLU A 138 20.54 -7.62 0.94
N ALA A 139 20.74 -8.76 0.28
CA ALA A 139 21.92 -9.00 -0.56
C ALA A 139 21.95 -8.02 -1.74
N PHE A 140 20.80 -7.82 -2.41
CA PHE A 140 20.68 -6.84 -3.48
C PHE A 140 20.98 -5.41 -3.00
N TRP A 141 20.45 -5.00 -1.85
CA TRP A 141 20.73 -3.67 -1.28
C TRP A 141 22.17 -3.45 -0.81
N LYS A 142 22.93 -4.53 -0.61
CA LYS A 142 24.37 -4.49 -0.34
C LYS A 142 25.23 -4.50 -1.60
N GLY A 143 24.61 -4.40 -2.78
CA GLY A 143 25.32 -4.38 -4.08
C GLY A 143 25.43 -5.73 -4.76
N GLY A 144 24.72 -6.75 -4.29
CA GLY A 144 24.61 -8.04 -4.97
C GLY A 144 23.67 -8.01 -6.18
N ASP A 145 23.52 -9.15 -6.83
CA ASP A 145 22.68 -9.30 -8.01
C ASP A 145 21.19 -9.21 -7.69
N LEU A 146 20.43 -8.67 -8.64
CA LEU A 146 18.96 -8.68 -8.58
C LEU A 146 18.43 -10.07 -8.93
N ASP A 147 17.69 -10.69 -8.01
CA ASP A 147 16.86 -11.86 -8.35
C ASP A 147 15.53 -11.36 -8.96
N PRO A 148 15.24 -11.62 -10.25
CA PRO A 148 14.02 -11.17 -10.90
C PRO A 148 12.74 -11.82 -10.35
N GLU A 149 12.83 -12.93 -9.64
CA GLU A 149 11.69 -13.64 -9.05
C GLU A 149 11.56 -13.42 -7.53
N SER A 150 12.64 -13.00 -6.83
CA SER A 150 12.62 -12.75 -5.38
C SER A 150 13.23 -11.38 -5.04
N ASN A 151 12.37 -10.36 -4.86
CA ASN A 151 12.79 -8.97 -4.70
C ASN A 151 11.74 -8.15 -3.95
N VAL A 152 11.83 -6.81 -3.95
CA VAL A 152 10.87 -5.92 -3.29
C VAL A 152 9.45 -6.03 -3.88
N GLN A 153 9.29 -6.45 -5.13
CA GLN A 153 7.99 -6.55 -5.80
C GLN A 153 7.39 -7.96 -5.69
N PHE A 154 8.21 -9.00 -5.76
CA PHE A 154 7.81 -10.41 -5.81
C PHE A 154 8.29 -11.18 -4.60
N GLY A 155 7.44 -12.10 -4.15
CA GLY A 155 7.62 -12.94 -2.98
C GLY A 155 6.53 -12.74 -1.94
N GLU A 156 6.57 -13.54 -0.90
CA GLU A 156 5.56 -13.61 0.16
C GLU A 156 5.22 -12.24 0.75
N GLY A 157 3.93 -11.91 0.79
CA GLY A 157 3.39 -10.63 1.27
C GLY A 157 3.37 -9.52 0.20
N GLY A 158 3.92 -9.76 -1.01
CA GLY A 158 3.97 -8.79 -2.10
C GLY A 158 4.82 -7.56 -1.79
N ALA A 159 4.67 -6.48 -2.57
CA ALA A 159 5.42 -5.23 -2.39
C ALA A 159 5.16 -4.55 -1.03
N GLY A 160 3.98 -4.78 -0.43
CA GLY A 160 3.62 -4.24 0.88
C GLY A 160 4.56 -4.63 2.02
N THR A 161 5.21 -5.80 1.94
CA THR A 161 6.16 -6.30 2.95
C THR A 161 7.38 -5.39 3.15
N PHE A 162 7.78 -4.66 2.12
CA PHE A 162 8.90 -3.70 2.15
C PHE A 162 8.38 -2.28 1.95
N SER A 163 7.41 -1.87 2.77
CA SER A 163 6.79 -0.54 2.74
C SER A 163 6.62 0.01 4.16
N ASP A 164 6.07 1.20 4.31
CA ASP A 164 5.65 1.75 5.61
C ASP A 164 4.44 1.01 6.21
N GLY A 165 3.75 0.19 5.40
CA GLY A 165 2.58 -0.54 5.89
C GLY A 165 1.38 0.34 6.21
N LYS A 166 1.15 1.41 5.43
CA LYS A 166 -0.03 2.27 5.59
C LYS A 166 -1.31 1.49 5.35
N LEU A 167 -2.26 1.66 6.27
CA LEU A 167 -3.57 1.02 6.21
C LEU A 167 -4.70 2.00 5.88
N THR A 168 -4.38 3.28 5.62
CA THR A 168 -5.37 4.27 5.19
C THR A 168 -5.86 3.96 3.77
N THR A 169 -7.17 4.04 3.57
CA THR A 169 -7.82 3.87 2.28
C THR A 169 -8.97 4.86 2.11
N GLY A 170 -9.30 5.22 0.89
CA GLY A 170 -10.51 6.01 0.56
C GLY A 170 -11.76 5.16 0.35
N THR A 171 -11.66 3.84 0.48
CA THR A 171 -12.80 2.92 0.32
C THR A 171 -13.68 2.93 1.57
N HIS A 172 -15.00 2.90 1.39
CA HIS A 172 -16.01 2.79 2.44
C HIS A 172 -16.71 1.42 2.36
N ASP A 173 -15.94 0.34 2.40
CA ASP A 173 -16.45 -1.03 2.31
C ASP A 173 -16.62 -1.63 3.72
N PRO A 174 -17.72 -2.34 4.02
CA PRO A 174 -17.94 -2.97 5.34
C PRO A 174 -16.86 -3.99 5.72
N ARG A 175 -16.12 -4.55 4.75
CA ARG A 175 -15.02 -5.49 4.97
C ARG A 175 -13.76 -4.85 5.57
N LEU A 176 -13.67 -3.51 5.56
CA LEU A 176 -12.52 -2.78 6.12
C LEU A 176 -12.24 -3.16 7.57
N SER A 177 -13.29 -3.20 8.39
CA SER A 177 -13.14 -3.58 9.80
C SER A 177 -12.58 -4.99 9.94
N HIS A 178 -13.07 -5.92 9.14
CA HIS A 178 -12.60 -7.30 9.15
C HIS A 178 -11.13 -7.42 8.74
N VAL A 179 -10.71 -6.65 7.74
CA VAL A 179 -9.28 -6.58 7.34
C VAL A 179 -8.44 -6.08 8.50
N MET A 180 -8.81 -4.98 9.15
CA MET A 180 -8.05 -4.41 10.27
C MET A 180 -7.99 -5.36 11.47
N GLU A 181 -9.10 -6.00 11.83
CA GLU A 181 -9.16 -7.01 12.89
C GLU A 181 -8.33 -8.25 12.56
N THR A 182 -8.32 -8.65 11.30
CA THR A 182 -7.46 -9.76 10.84
C THR A 182 -5.98 -9.39 11.01
N PHE A 183 -5.56 -8.18 10.66
CA PHE A 183 -4.18 -7.74 10.92
C PHE A 183 -3.82 -7.84 12.41
N VAL A 184 -4.69 -7.38 13.31
CA VAL A 184 -4.47 -7.47 14.76
C VAL A 184 -4.42 -8.93 15.23
N ALA A 185 -5.35 -9.77 14.78
CA ALA A 185 -5.39 -11.19 15.13
C ALA A 185 -4.11 -11.95 14.71
N PHE A 186 -3.40 -11.45 13.69
CA PHE A 186 -2.15 -12.03 13.20
C PHE A 186 -0.88 -11.27 13.62
N GLY A 187 -0.98 -10.36 14.59
CA GLY A 187 0.16 -9.78 15.30
C GLY A 187 0.42 -8.29 15.02
N ALA A 188 -0.46 -7.59 14.33
CA ALA A 188 -0.39 -6.14 14.28
C ALA A 188 -0.83 -5.52 15.61
N PRO A 189 -0.29 -4.35 16.01
CA PRO A 189 -0.71 -3.66 17.22
C PRO A 189 -2.18 -3.24 17.16
N GLU A 190 -2.88 -3.30 18.30
CA GLU A 190 -4.31 -2.95 18.39
C GLU A 190 -4.61 -1.50 18.04
N ASP A 191 -3.64 -0.60 18.21
CA ASP A 191 -3.81 0.83 17.94
C ASP A 191 -4.13 1.15 16.47
N ILE A 192 -3.84 0.24 15.53
CA ILE A 192 -4.27 0.39 14.13
C ILE A 192 -5.80 0.47 14.00
N LEU A 193 -6.56 -0.06 14.97
CA LEU A 193 -8.02 -0.06 14.95
C LEU A 193 -8.62 1.33 15.20
N TRP A 194 -7.85 2.23 15.84
CA TRP A 194 -8.36 3.55 16.25
C TRP A 194 -7.49 4.73 15.83
N GLN A 195 -6.27 4.53 15.38
CA GLN A 195 -5.46 5.61 14.80
C GLN A 195 -6.08 6.11 13.49
N HIS A 196 -6.15 7.42 13.29
CA HIS A 196 -6.71 8.02 12.07
C HIS A 196 -5.87 7.70 10.82
N LYS A 197 -4.55 7.60 10.97
CA LYS A 197 -3.61 7.21 9.92
C LYS A 197 -2.82 5.98 10.35
N PRO A 198 -3.48 4.80 10.44
CA PRO A 198 -2.84 3.60 10.93
C PRO A 198 -1.76 3.12 9.96
N HIS A 199 -0.67 2.62 10.51
CA HIS A 199 0.39 1.94 9.78
C HIS A 199 0.89 0.75 10.60
N VAL A 200 1.54 -0.19 9.95
CA VAL A 200 2.04 -1.41 10.62
C VAL A 200 3.57 -1.42 10.70
N GLY A 201 4.24 -0.86 9.70
CA GLY A 201 5.70 -0.95 9.55
C GLY A 201 6.15 -2.25 8.89
N THR A 202 7.27 -2.20 8.19
CA THR A 202 7.81 -3.35 7.46
C THR A 202 8.18 -4.52 8.37
N ASP A 203 8.67 -4.25 9.57
CA ASP A 203 9.06 -5.22 10.61
C ASP A 203 7.86 -6.03 11.12
N VAL A 204 6.77 -5.38 11.49
CA VAL A 204 5.56 -6.04 11.99
C VAL A 204 4.77 -6.70 10.86
N LEU A 205 4.73 -6.11 9.65
CA LEU A 205 4.09 -6.76 8.50
C LEU A 205 4.66 -8.13 8.20
N ARG A 206 5.97 -8.32 8.36
CA ARG A 206 6.63 -9.62 8.21
C ARG A 206 6.07 -10.66 9.17
N VAL A 207 5.78 -10.28 10.41
CA VAL A 207 5.15 -11.17 11.41
C VAL A 207 3.72 -11.52 11.00
N VAL A 208 2.93 -10.53 10.62
CA VAL A 208 1.54 -10.71 10.20
C VAL A 208 1.44 -11.64 8.98
N VAL A 209 2.28 -11.41 7.96
CA VAL A 209 2.28 -12.21 6.73
C VAL A 209 2.66 -13.67 7.01
N LYS A 210 3.68 -13.90 7.84
CA LYS A 210 4.07 -15.25 8.26
C LYS A 210 2.93 -15.97 9.01
N ASN A 211 2.29 -15.28 9.95
CA ASN A 211 1.18 -15.87 10.72
C ASN A 211 -0.04 -16.17 9.82
N LEU A 212 -0.33 -15.32 8.83
CA LEU A 212 -1.35 -15.59 7.81
C LEU A 212 -1.03 -16.85 7.00
N ARG A 213 0.21 -17.06 6.58
CA ARG A 213 0.65 -18.28 5.89
C ARG A 213 0.42 -19.54 6.75
N GLU A 214 0.83 -19.50 8.01
CA GLU A 214 0.66 -20.66 8.89
C GLU A 214 -0.83 -20.96 9.14
N GLU A 215 -1.67 -19.94 9.24
CA GLU A 215 -3.13 -20.12 9.33
C GLU A 215 -3.71 -20.71 8.05
N LEU A 216 -3.29 -20.26 6.88
CA LEU A 216 -3.71 -20.86 5.59
C LEU A 216 -3.41 -22.36 5.54
N LYS A 217 -2.19 -22.77 5.93
CA LYS A 217 -1.81 -24.19 6.00
C LYS A 217 -2.65 -24.95 7.00
N ARG A 218 -2.89 -24.37 8.18
CA ARG A 218 -3.72 -24.98 9.24
C ARG A 218 -5.16 -25.23 8.76
N LEU A 219 -5.69 -24.34 7.93
CA LEU A 219 -7.01 -24.46 7.30
C LEU A 219 -7.03 -25.40 6.09
N GLY A 220 -5.90 -26.02 5.73
CA GLY A 220 -5.79 -26.97 4.63
C GLY A 220 -5.60 -26.33 3.25
N ALA A 221 -5.23 -25.05 3.17
CA ALA A 221 -4.78 -24.43 1.93
C ALA A 221 -3.35 -24.90 1.59
N GLU A 222 -3.08 -25.06 0.30
CA GLU A 222 -1.74 -25.35 -0.20
C GLU A 222 -1.04 -24.05 -0.62
N VAL A 223 0.16 -23.77 -0.09
CA VAL A 223 0.95 -22.58 -0.42
C VAL A 223 2.23 -23.01 -1.11
N ARG A 224 2.42 -22.61 -2.37
CA ARG A 224 3.57 -22.95 -3.23
C ARG A 224 4.37 -21.70 -3.55
N PHE A 225 5.61 -21.64 -3.06
CA PHE A 225 6.59 -20.59 -3.40
C PHE A 225 7.53 -21.04 -4.53
N GLY A 226 8.06 -20.09 -5.31
CA GLY A 226 8.83 -20.38 -6.50
C GLY A 226 7.98 -20.88 -7.68
N HIS A 227 6.66 -20.78 -7.55
CA HIS A 227 5.70 -21.30 -8.54
C HIS A 227 5.06 -20.14 -9.30
N LYS A 228 5.49 -19.98 -10.56
CA LYS A 228 5.11 -18.86 -11.42
C LYS A 228 4.04 -19.27 -12.41
N LEU A 229 2.94 -18.51 -12.47
CA LEU A 229 1.95 -18.63 -13.55
C LEU A 229 2.59 -18.23 -14.88
N THR A 230 2.62 -19.15 -15.85
CA THR A 230 3.19 -18.94 -17.20
C THR A 230 2.16 -19.06 -18.30
N GLY A 231 0.98 -19.64 -18.04
CA GLY A 231 -0.08 -19.79 -19.03
C GLY A 231 -1.45 -20.00 -18.41
N VAL A 232 -2.49 -19.76 -19.21
CA VAL A 232 -3.88 -20.14 -18.94
C VAL A 232 -4.40 -20.96 -20.09
N THR A 233 -5.15 -22.03 -19.78
CA THR A 233 -5.80 -22.88 -20.78
C THR A 233 -7.31 -22.68 -20.68
N ALA A 234 -7.94 -22.35 -21.80
CA ALA A 234 -9.38 -22.18 -21.91
C ALA A 234 -9.96 -23.04 -23.00
N GLU A 235 -11.22 -23.43 -22.83
CA GLU A 235 -12.05 -24.08 -23.87
C GLU A 235 -13.20 -23.11 -24.17
N GLY A 236 -13.19 -22.53 -25.37
CA GLY A 236 -14.01 -21.38 -25.67
C GLY A 236 -13.62 -20.19 -24.78
N ASP A 237 -14.59 -19.67 -24.04
CA ASP A 237 -14.39 -18.58 -23.08
C ASP A 237 -14.18 -19.07 -21.61
N ARG A 238 -14.14 -20.39 -21.38
CA ARG A 238 -14.08 -20.98 -20.03
C ARG A 238 -12.71 -21.50 -19.68
N LEU A 239 -12.18 -21.04 -18.54
CA LEU A 239 -10.93 -21.52 -17.96
C LEU A 239 -11.02 -23.02 -17.64
N LYS A 240 -9.98 -23.78 -18.00
CA LYS A 240 -9.83 -25.22 -17.71
C LYS A 240 -8.58 -25.54 -16.90
N GLY A 241 -7.60 -24.66 -16.93
CA GLY A 241 -6.35 -24.88 -16.22
C GLY A 241 -5.38 -23.72 -16.34
N VAL A 242 -4.30 -23.84 -15.58
CA VAL A 242 -3.18 -22.91 -15.58
C VAL A 242 -1.88 -23.68 -15.78
N THR A 243 -0.95 -23.08 -16.51
CA THR A 243 0.44 -23.57 -16.61
C THR A 243 1.28 -22.89 -15.56
N VAL A 244 2.03 -23.67 -14.81
CA VAL A 244 2.84 -23.22 -13.68
C VAL A 244 4.28 -23.68 -13.87
N ARG A 245 5.22 -22.76 -13.75
CA ARG A 245 6.65 -23.05 -13.73
C ARG A 245 7.13 -23.22 -12.29
N ASP A 246 7.85 -24.33 -12.06
CA ASP A 246 8.55 -24.65 -10.82
C ASP A 246 10.03 -24.91 -11.17
N GLY A 247 10.88 -23.91 -10.94
CA GLY A 247 12.27 -23.95 -11.38
C GLY A 247 12.41 -24.19 -12.89
N PRO A 248 13.09 -25.28 -13.32
CA PRO A 248 13.21 -25.63 -14.74
C PRO A 248 11.99 -26.36 -15.31
N SER A 249 11.07 -26.82 -14.47
CA SER A 249 9.92 -27.64 -14.87
C SER A 249 8.67 -26.79 -15.06
N GLU A 250 7.78 -27.24 -15.97
CA GLU A 250 6.44 -26.71 -16.11
C GLU A 250 5.42 -27.85 -15.96
N TYR A 251 4.26 -27.53 -15.34
CA TYR A 251 3.15 -28.45 -15.22
C TYR A 251 1.83 -27.73 -15.39
N THR A 252 0.79 -28.47 -15.75
CA THR A 252 -0.58 -27.95 -15.84
C THR A 252 -1.34 -28.30 -14.58
N LEU A 253 -2.00 -27.31 -13.98
CA LEU A 253 -2.90 -27.46 -12.85
C LEU A 253 -4.33 -27.26 -13.34
N PRO A 254 -5.22 -28.27 -13.27
CA PRO A 254 -6.63 -28.11 -13.57
C PRO A 254 -7.26 -27.03 -12.70
N CYS A 255 -7.99 -26.11 -13.31
CA CYS A 255 -8.52 -24.95 -12.61
C CYS A 255 -9.73 -24.38 -13.36
N ASP A 256 -10.83 -24.19 -12.68
CA ASP A 256 -12.05 -23.55 -13.18
C ASP A 256 -12.36 -22.23 -12.45
N ALA A 257 -11.57 -21.88 -11.41
CA ALA A 257 -11.61 -20.59 -10.73
C ALA A 257 -10.19 -20.12 -10.37
N LEU A 258 -9.72 -19.11 -11.08
CA LEU A 258 -8.42 -18.48 -10.91
C LEU A 258 -8.58 -17.05 -10.38
N ILE A 259 -8.20 -16.81 -9.13
CA ILE A 259 -8.06 -15.45 -8.59
C ILE A 259 -6.67 -14.95 -8.94
N LEU A 260 -6.61 -13.91 -9.77
CA LEU A 260 -5.37 -13.39 -10.33
C LEU A 260 -4.98 -12.08 -9.65
N ALA A 261 -4.06 -12.14 -8.69
CA ALA A 261 -3.55 -11.03 -7.89
C ALA A 261 -2.02 -10.81 -8.06
N PRO A 262 -1.50 -10.60 -9.28
CA PRO A 262 -0.07 -10.70 -9.61
C PRO A 262 0.75 -9.50 -9.16
N GLY A 263 0.14 -8.42 -8.65
CA GLY A 263 0.78 -7.13 -8.40
C GLY A 263 1.05 -6.35 -9.69
N HIS A 264 1.34 -5.04 -9.52
CA HIS A 264 1.50 -4.12 -10.68
C HIS A 264 2.80 -4.30 -11.47
N SER A 265 3.77 -5.06 -10.95
CA SER A 265 5.09 -5.26 -11.56
C SER A 265 5.21 -6.53 -12.41
N ALA A 266 4.18 -7.39 -12.46
CA ALA A 266 4.18 -8.67 -13.18
C ALA A 266 3.94 -8.49 -14.69
N ARG A 267 4.82 -7.74 -15.36
CA ARG A 267 4.71 -7.37 -16.78
C ARG A 267 4.72 -8.56 -17.74
N ASP A 268 5.41 -9.62 -17.37
CA ASP A 268 5.40 -10.90 -18.10
C ASP A 268 4.04 -11.61 -18.01
N THR A 269 3.41 -11.61 -16.84
CA THR A 269 2.05 -12.13 -16.65
C THR A 269 1.05 -11.31 -17.45
N PHE A 270 1.17 -9.98 -17.52
CA PHE A 270 0.29 -9.16 -18.35
C PHE A 270 0.44 -9.48 -19.85
N ARG A 271 1.66 -9.70 -20.35
CA ARG A 271 1.86 -10.12 -21.74
C ARG A 271 1.21 -11.47 -22.00
N MET A 272 1.46 -12.46 -21.15
CA MET A 272 0.87 -13.79 -21.26
C MET A 272 -0.66 -13.73 -21.31
N LEU A 273 -1.29 -12.92 -20.44
CA LEU A 273 -2.75 -12.76 -20.41
C LEU A 273 -3.30 -12.04 -21.64
N ARG A 274 -2.62 -11.01 -22.13
CA ARG A 274 -2.97 -10.33 -23.40
C ARG A 274 -2.95 -11.33 -24.55
N ASP A 275 -1.88 -12.11 -24.64
CA ASP A 275 -1.67 -13.10 -25.70
C ASP A 275 -2.68 -14.27 -25.60
N ALA A 276 -3.18 -14.56 -24.39
CA ALA A 276 -4.30 -15.47 -24.14
C ALA A 276 -5.70 -14.84 -24.38
N GLY A 277 -5.78 -13.60 -24.83
CA GLY A 277 -7.03 -12.92 -25.18
C GLY A 277 -7.80 -12.31 -24.02
N ALA A 278 -7.18 -12.16 -22.83
CA ALA A 278 -7.81 -11.43 -21.72
C ALA A 278 -7.96 -9.94 -22.07
N LYS A 279 -9.15 -9.38 -21.85
CA LYS A 279 -9.42 -7.96 -22.12
C LYS A 279 -8.68 -7.08 -21.11
N MET A 280 -7.96 -6.09 -21.64
CA MET A 280 -7.19 -5.13 -20.89
C MET A 280 -7.40 -3.71 -21.39
N GLU A 281 -7.21 -2.74 -20.50
CA GLU A 281 -7.27 -1.32 -20.80
C GLU A 281 -6.03 -0.62 -20.25
N GLN A 282 -5.62 0.44 -20.91
CA GLN A 282 -4.63 1.37 -20.39
C GLN A 282 -5.18 2.08 -19.16
N LYS A 283 -4.35 2.28 -18.16
CA LYS A 283 -4.72 2.98 -16.94
C LYS A 283 -3.73 4.10 -16.66
N PRO A 284 -4.19 5.31 -16.32
CA PRO A 284 -3.30 6.39 -15.89
C PRO A 284 -2.58 5.99 -14.60
N PHE A 285 -1.35 6.49 -14.46
CA PHE A 285 -0.49 6.29 -13.30
C PHE A 285 0.28 7.58 -12.98
N ALA A 286 1.30 7.52 -12.14
CA ALA A 286 2.17 8.65 -11.88
C ALA A 286 3.62 8.19 -11.79
N ILE A 287 4.54 9.06 -12.21
CA ILE A 287 5.98 8.85 -12.10
C ILE A 287 6.66 10.10 -11.55
N GLY A 288 7.86 9.93 -11.01
CA GLY A 288 8.69 11.02 -10.51
C GLY A 288 9.87 10.51 -9.73
N VAL A 289 10.05 11.05 -8.54
CA VAL A 289 11.20 10.80 -7.67
C VAL A 289 10.74 10.51 -6.24
N ARG A 290 11.62 9.96 -5.42
CA ARG A 290 11.54 10.08 -3.97
C ARG A 290 12.20 11.39 -3.56
N ILE A 291 11.52 12.16 -2.70
CA ILE A 291 12.10 13.34 -2.04
C ILE A 291 12.34 13.01 -0.57
N GLU A 292 13.53 13.36 -0.07
CA GLU A 292 14.02 12.98 1.25
C GLU A 292 14.43 14.22 2.04
N HIS A 293 13.95 14.29 3.30
CA HIS A 293 14.19 15.40 4.23
C HIS A 293 14.60 14.87 5.61
N LEU A 294 15.20 15.71 6.44
CA LEU A 294 15.34 15.40 7.86
C LEU A 294 13.94 15.34 8.50
N GLN A 295 13.68 14.24 9.23
CA GLN A 295 12.39 14.01 9.89
C GLN A 295 12.08 15.11 10.91
N ALA A 296 13.07 15.54 11.71
CA ALA A 296 12.91 16.59 12.71
C ALA A 296 12.44 17.90 12.08
N ALA A 297 13.07 18.31 10.95
CA ALA A 297 12.71 19.57 10.27
C ALA A 297 11.24 19.56 9.77
N ILE A 298 10.78 18.43 9.22
CA ILE A 298 9.40 18.30 8.77
C ILE A 298 8.42 18.22 9.96
N SER A 299 8.80 17.54 11.05
CA SER A 299 7.98 17.43 12.26
C SER A 299 7.80 18.81 12.92
N GLU A 300 8.87 19.59 13.06
CA GLU A 300 8.80 20.94 13.57
C GLU A 300 8.00 21.88 12.67
N ALA A 301 8.20 21.78 11.34
CA ALA A 301 7.41 22.54 10.37
C ALA A 301 5.92 22.22 10.44
N GLN A 302 5.53 21.00 10.76
CA GLN A 302 4.15 20.54 10.86
C GLN A 302 3.51 20.87 12.21
N PHE A 303 4.22 20.65 13.33
CA PHE A 303 3.67 20.65 14.68
C PHE A 303 4.17 21.80 15.57
N GLY A 304 5.16 22.59 15.12
CA GLY A 304 5.76 23.65 15.95
C GLY A 304 6.53 23.08 17.15
N SER A 305 6.58 23.81 18.25
CA SER A 305 7.40 23.49 19.42
C SER A 305 7.04 22.20 20.17
N VAL A 306 5.88 21.62 19.92
CA VAL A 306 5.41 20.38 20.59
C VAL A 306 5.72 19.10 19.80
N TRP A 307 6.47 19.22 18.71
CA TRP A 307 6.69 18.10 17.79
C TRP A 307 7.32 16.86 18.43
N GLU A 308 8.17 17.02 19.43
CA GLU A 308 8.81 15.90 20.15
C GLU A 308 7.83 15.06 20.99
N GLN A 309 6.66 15.62 21.32
CA GLN A 309 5.60 14.94 22.08
C GLN A 309 4.61 14.20 21.17
N LEU A 310 4.82 14.25 19.86
CA LEU A 310 3.93 13.70 18.86
C LEU A 310 4.64 12.63 18.01
N PRO A 311 3.89 11.69 17.42
CA PRO A 311 4.46 10.78 16.44
C PRO A 311 5.13 11.53 15.28
N PRO A 312 6.16 10.93 14.64
CA PRO A 312 6.82 11.55 13.48
C PRO A 312 5.81 12.04 12.45
N ALA A 313 5.95 13.30 12.04
CA ALA A 313 5.03 13.93 11.09
C ALA A 313 5.05 13.22 9.74
N ASP A 314 3.89 13.10 9.14
CA ASP A 314 3.72 12.77 7.73
C ASP A 314 3.11 13.96 6.99
N TYR A 315 3.13 13.94 5.65
CA TYR A 315 2.49 14.98 4.85
C TYR A 315 1.71 14.42 3.68
N LYS A 316 0.65 15.12 3.31
CA LYS A 316 -0.11 14.89 2.06
C LYS A 316 -0.22 16.21 1.31
N LEU A 317 0.57 16.35 0.28
CA LEU A 317 0.68 17.57 -0.52
C LEU A 317 0.21 17.33 -1.95
N ALA A 318 -0.46 18.31 -2.53
CA ALA A 318 -0.83 18.30 -3.93
C ALA A 318 -0.80 19.72 -4.50
N CYS A 319 -0.36 19.82 -5.75
CA CYS A 319 -0.31 21.05 -6.54
C CYS A 319 -0.89 20.77 -7.93
N HIS A 320 -1.93 21.51 -8.30
CA HIS A 320 -2.51 21.48 -9.64
C HIS A 320 -2.00 22.69 -10.41
N LEU A 321 -1.47 22.45 -11.61
CA LEU A 321 -0.94 23.49 -12.48
C LEU A 321 -1.97 23.90 -13.55
N PRO A 322 -1.92 25.13 -14.07
CA PRO A 322 -2.86 25.60 -15.09
C PRO A 322 -2.87 24.79 -16.39
N ASN A 323 -1.75 24.12 -16.71
CA ASN A 323 -1.63 23.23 -17.87
C ASN A 323 -2.29 21.85 -17.69
N GLY A 324 -3.06 21.64 -16.59
CA GLY A 324 -3.75 20.39 -16.29
C GLY A 324 -2.86 19.29 -15.71
N ARG A 325 -1.56 19.56 -15.48
CA ARG A 325 -0.67 18.63 -14.75
C ARG A 325 -0.82 18.83 -13.26
N SER A 326 -0.55 17.76 -12.53
CA SER A 326 -0.56 17.76 -11.07
C SER A 326 0.68 17.07 -10.55
N ALA A 327 1.30 17.67 -9.53
CA ALA A 327 2.31 17.03 -8.72
C ALA A 327 1.79 16.81 -7.31
N TYR A 328 2.11 15.66 -6.71
CA TYR A 328 1.63 15.31 -5.38
C TYR A 328 2.58 14.37 -4.63
N SER A 329 2.48 14.41 -3.30
CA SER A 329 3.18 13.44 -2.46
C SER A 329 2.45 12.10 -2.45
N PHE A 330 3.21 11.02 -2.49
CA PHE A 330 2.70 9.66 -2.50
C PHE A 330 3.52 8.77 -1.56
N CYS A 331 2.89 7.82 -0.89
CA CYS A 331 3.55 6.82 -0.04
C CYS A 331 4.68 7.42 0.82
N VAL A 332 4.35 8.45 1.62
CA VAL A 332 5.30 9.12 2.51
C VAL A 332 5.66 8.18 3.66
N CYS A 333 6.96 8.01 3.92
CA CYS A 333 7.52 7.09 4.92
C CYS A 333 8.28 7.89 5.98
N PRO A 334 7.61 8.31 7.07
CA PRO A 334 8.27 8.97 8.19
C PRO A 334 9.29 8.06 8.86
N GLY A 335 10.41 8.63 9.33
CA GLY A 335 11.48 7.87 9.98
C GLY A 335 11.96 6.68 9.14
N GLY A 336 11.90 6.80 7.82
CA GLY A 336 12.09 5.69 6.89
C GLY A 336 13.29 5.85 5.98
N GLN A 337 13.40 4.93 5.04
CA GLN A 337 14.46 4.90 4.04
C GLN A 337 13.92 4.72 2.63
N ILE A 338 14.66 5.22 1.65
CA ILE A 338 14.43 4.92 0.24
C ILE A 338 15.05 3.55 -0.06
N VAL A 339 14.35 2.73 -0.84
CA VAL A 339 14.77 1.37 -1.17
C VAL A 339 14.84 1.14 -2.67
N ALA A 340 15.81 0.31 -3.11
CA ALA A 340 15.87 -0.20 -4.47
C ALA A 340 14.77 -1.25 -4.67
N ALA A 341 13.83 -0.96 -5.57
CA ALA A 341 12.63 -1.77 -5.80
C ALA A 341 12.53 -2.32 -7.23
N ALA A 342 13.67 -2.45 -7.91
CA ALA A 342 13.76 -3.11 -9.20
C ALA A 342 13.27 -4.57 -9.13
N SER A 343 12.64 -5.05 -10.20
CA SER A 343 12.24 -6.45 -10.37
C SER A 343 12.59 -7.00 -11.76
N GLN A 344 13.20 -6.17 -12.58
CA GLN A 344 13.68 -6.53 -13.92
C GLN A 344 15.12 -6.07 -14.08
N PRO A 345 16.02 -6.93 -14.60
CA PRO A 345 17.41 -6.55 -14.84
C PRO A 345 17.53 -5.30 -15.72
N GLY A 346 18.53 -4.46 -15.44
CA GLY A 346 18.81 -3.26 -16.23
C GLY A 346 17.80 -2.13 -16.04
N GLY A 347 17.10 -2.05 -14.91
CA GLY A 347 16.21 -0.94 -14.58
C GLY A 347 16.33 -0.53 -13.13
N VAL A 348 16.42 0.75 -12.83
CA VAL A 348 16.37 1.31 -11.47
C VAL A 348 14.94 1.75 -11.17
N VAL A 349 14.45 1.34 -10.01
CA VAL A 349 13.15 1.75 -9.46
C VAL A 349 13.34 2.06 -7.98
N THR A 350 12.86 3.21 -7.54
CA THR A 350 12.87 3.60 -6.12
C THR A 350 11.50 3.40 -5.49
N ASN A 351 11.49 3.06 -4.21
CA ASN A 351 10.32 3.06 -3.33
C ASN A 351 10.76 3.48 -1.93
N GLY A 352 9.86 3.49 -0.95
CA GLY A 352 10.17 3.81 0.43
C GLY A 352 9.59 2.80 1.40
N MET A 353 10.26 2.65 2.54
CA MET A 353 9.75 1.86 3.66
C MET A 353 10.13 2.50 4.99
N SER A 354 9.42 2.13 6.05
CA SER A 354 9.79 2.43 7.43
C SER A 354 9.39 1.30 8.37
N ASN A 355 10.08 1.21 9.49
CA ASN A 355 9.70 0.34 10.60
C ASN A 355 8.47 0.91 11.33
N ARG A 356 7.88 0.10 12.18
CA ARG A 356 6.75 0.51 13.02
C ARG A 356 7.10 1.72 13.90
N ALA A 357 8.29 1.76 14.47
CA ALA A 357 8.75 2.86 15.33
C ALA A 357 8.90 4.19 14.59
N ARG A 358 9.17 4.17 13.27
CA ARG A 358 9.44 5.38 12.47
C ARG A 358 10.51 6.27 13.10
N ASP A 359 11.54 5.65 13.67
CA ASP A 359 12.60 6.26 14.48
C ASP A 359 13.86 6.65 13.71
N GLY A 360 13.84 6.56 12.39
CA GLY A 360 14.95 7.00 11.54
C GLY A 360 15.00 8.53 11.39
N ASP A 361 16.19 9.02 11.06
CA ASP A 361 16.49 10.46 10.94
C ASP A 361 15.79 11.14 9.75
N TYR A 362 15.31 10.36 8.77
CA TYR A 362 14.78 10.89 7.52
C TYR A 362 13.33 10.52 7.31
N ILE A 363 12.60 11.44 6.69
CA ILE A 363 11.31 11.19 6.05
C ILE A 363 11.51 11.22 4.54
N ASN A 364 10.92 10.26 3.83
CA ASN A 364 10.90 10.29 2.37
C ASN A 364 9.49 10.08 1.84
N GLY A 365 9.23 10.56 0.64
CA GLY A 365 7.94 10.39 -0.03
C GLY A 365 8.09 10.42 -1.54
N GLY A 366 7.24 9.69 -2.26
CA GLY A 366 7.10 9.87 -3.70
C GLY A 366 6.66 11.30 -3.99
N PHE A 367 7.34 11.97 -4.91
CA PHE A 367 6.94 13.26 -5.45
C PHE A 367 6.70 13.05 -6.94
N LEU A 368 5.42 12.88 -7.28
CA LEU A 368 4.98 12.26 -8.51
C LEU A 368 4.11 13.19 -9.33
N VAL A 369 4.17 12.99 -10.66
CA VAL A 369 3.38 13.69 -11.66
C VAL A 369 2.47 12.69 -12.37
N ASN A 370 1.22 13.07 -12.61
CA ASN A 370 0.27 12.25 -13.34
C ASN A 370 0.70 12.00 -14.79
N VAL A 371 0.59 10.74 -15.21
CA VAL A 371 0.82 10.26 -16.56
C VAL A 371 -0.50 9.72 -17.10
N ARG A 372 -0.89 10.15 -18.28
CA ARG A 372 -2.13 9.80 -18.95
C ARG A 372 -1.86 8.89 -20.14
N PRO A 373 -2.86 8.16 -20.65
CA PRO A 373 -2.70 7.34 -21.86
C PRO A 373 -2.12 8.11 -23.05
N GLU A 374 -2.46 9.40 -23.19
CA GLU A 374 -1.97 10.25 -24.28
C GLU A 374 -0.45 10.50 -24.21
N ASP A 375 0.16 10.36 -23.02
CA ASP A 375 1.60 10.59 -22.82
C ASP A 375 2.47 9.43 -23.30
N PHE A 376 1.94 8.22 -23.34
CA PHE A 376 2.68 7.02 -23.78
C PHE A 376 2.17 6.44 -25.10
N GLY A 377 1.08 6.96 -25.64
CA GLY A 377 0.59 6.74 -27.01
C GLY A 377 0.24 5.28 -27.35
N GLY A 378 -0.36 5.11 -28.54
CA GLY A 378 -0.67 3.81 -29.11
C GLY A 378 -1.86 3.09 -28.45
N PRO A 379 -2.43 2.07 -29.13
CA PRO A 379 -3.60 1.35 -28.65
C PRO A 379 -3.25 0.14 -27.75
N ASP A 380 -1.95 -0.23 -27.63
CA ASP A 380 -1.55 -1.41 -26.82
C ASP A 380 -1.86 -1.15 -25.34
N PRO A 381 -2.64 -2.01 -24.67
CA PRO A 381 -2.93 -1.87 -23.26
C PRO A 381 -1.67 -1.90 -22.36
N LEU A 382 -0.55 -2.41 -22.87
CA LEU A 382 0.73 -2.45 -22.17
C LEU A 382 1.65 -1.25 -22.46
N ALA A 383 1.23 -0.27 -23.28
CA ALA A 383 2.04 0.90 -23.62
C ALA A 383 2.52 1.68 -22.38
N GLY A 384 1.68 1.79 -21.34
CA GLY A 384 2.08 2.42 -20.08
C GLY A 384 3.20 1.68 -19.35
N ALA A 385 3.21 0.34 -19.39
CA ALA A 385 4.29 -0.48 -18.82
C ALA A 385 5.61 -0.33 -19.62
N ALA A 386 5.51 -0.22 -20.94
CA ALA A 386 6.65 0.07 -21.81
C ALA A 386 7.21 1.47 -21.54
N PHE A 387 6.34 2.48 -21.38
CA PHE A 387 6.74 3.84 -21.01
C PHE A 387 7.52 3.88 -19.68
N GLN A 388 7.02 3.21 -18.63
CA GLN A 388 7.74 3.10 -17.36
C GLN A 388 9.15 2.50 -17.58
N ARG A 389 9.25 1.45 -18.41
CA ARG A 389 10.51 0.74 -18.66
C ARG A 389 11.59 1.63 -19.27
N VAL A 390 11.24 2.52 -20.17
CA VAL A 390 12.18 3.48 -20.80
C VAL A 390 12.91 4.31 -19.74
N TRP A 391 12.19 4.84 -18.75
CA TRP A 391 12.78 5.69 -17.71
C TRP A 391 13.54 4.88 -16.65
N GLU A 392 13.10 3.67 -16.35
CA GLU A 392 13.82 2.72 -15.49
C GLU A 392 15.19 2.35 -16.08
N GLU A 393 15.26 2.13 -17.40
CA GLU A 393 16.50 1.81 -18.13
C GLU A 393 17.42 3.03 -18.23
N LYS A 394 16.89 4.23 -18.53
CA LYS A 394 17.69 5.46 -18.52
C LYS A 394 18.31 5.71 -17.15
N ALA A 395 17.55 5.51 -16.06
CA ALA A 395 18.05 5.65 -14.71
C ALA A 395 19.17 4.62 -14.40
N TYR A 396 19.02 3.39 -14.86
CA TYR A 396 20.05 2.36 -14.72
C TYR A 396 21.34 2.71 -15.49
N GLN A 397 21.20 3.21 -16.72
CA GLN A 397 22.36 3.64 -17.54
C GLN A 397 23.08 4.82 -16.88
N PHE A 398 22.33 5.76 -16.31
CA PHE A 398 22.85 6.94 -15.62
C PHE A 398 23.67 6.56 -14.37
N GLY A 399 23.18 5.61 -13.57
CA GLY A 399 23.77 5.20 -12.29
C GLY A 399 24.87 4.14 -12.40
N ARG A 400 25.34 3.76 -13.60
CA ARG A 400 26.36 2.70 -13.75
C ARG A 400 27.68 3.03 -13.05
N PRO A 401 28.38 2.00 -12.50
CA PRO A 401 28.00 0.58 -12.47
C PRO A 401 26.98 0.23 -11.39
N GLY A 402 26.22 -0.84 -11.62
CA GLY A 402 25.27 -1.40 -10.66
C GLY A 402 23.91 -0.68 -10.64
N TYR A 403 23.23 -0.76 -9.48
CA TYR A 403 21.88 -0.20 -9.28
C TYR A 403 21.92 1.12 -8.48
N ALA A 404 22.94 1.93 -8.65
CA ALA A 404 22.99 3.27 -8.08
C ALA A 404 21.86 4.13 -8.66
N ALA A 405 21.07 4.78 -7.79
CA ALA A 405 19.96 5.60 -8.24
C ALA A 405 20.42 7.02 -8.59
N PRO A 406 19.90 7.62 -9.69
CA PRO A 406 20.11 9.04 -9.98
C PRO A 406 19.62 9.93 -8.83
N ALA A 407 20.42 10.90 -8.41
CA ALA A 407 20.08 11.82 -7.33
C ALA A 407 20.45 13.26 -7.67
N GLN A 408 19.65 14.20 -7.17
CA GLN A 408 19.89 15.63 -7.33
C GLN A 408 19.34 16.40 -6.14
N ARG A 409 20.04 17.45 -5.67
CA ARG A 409 19.52 18.35 -4.64
C ARG A 409 18.42 19.23 -5.24
N VAL A 410 17.40 19.52 -4.43
CA VAL A 410 16.30 20.39 -4.85
C VAL A 410 16.79 21.75 -5.30
N GLY A 411 17.75 22.36 -4.60
CA GLY A 411 18.31 23.65 -5.00
C GLY A 411 19.00 23.62 -6.36
N ASP A 412 19.75 22.58 -6.68
CA ASP A 412 20.42 22.41 -7.98
C ASP A 412 19.40 22.14 -9.09
N PHE A 413 18.41 21.29 -8.81
CA PHE A 413 17.31 21.02 -9.74
C PHE A 413 16.54 22.28 -10.13
N LEU A 414 16.23 23.14 -9.15
CA LEU A 414 15.54 24.42 -9.40
C LEU A 414 16.39 25.42 -10.21
N ARG A 415 17.71 25.37 -10.06
CA ARG A 415 18.65 26.18 -10.85
C ARG A 415 18.94 25.61 -12.25
N GLY A 416 18.49 24.38 -12.54
CA GLY A 416 18.78 23.68 -13.79
C GLY A 416 20.25 23.24 -13.90
N THR A 417 20.91 22.94 -12.77
CA THR A 417 22.31 22.52 -12.72
C THR A 417 22.42 21.11 -12.12
N ALA A 418 23.33 20.29 -12.66
CA ALA A 418 23.62 18.98 -12.09
C ALA A 418 24.17 19.11 -10.67
N SER A 419 23.81 18.18 -9.79
CA SER A 419 24.44 18.09 -8.48
C SER A 419 25.75 17.31 -8.56
N ALA A 420 26.77 17.79 -7.83
CA ALA A 420 27.98 17.04 -7.58
C ALA A 420 27.87 16.24 -6.28
N ASP A 421 28.65 15.17 -6.17
CA ASP A 421 28.76 14.39 -4.95
C ASP A 421 29.24 15.24 -3.76
N SER A 422 28.69 15.00 -2.58
CA SER A 422 29.03 15.74 -1.37
C SER A 422 28.90 14.83 -0.16
N LEU A 423 29.90 14.86 0.71
CA LEU A 423 29.89 14.14 1.97
C LEU A 423 28.80 14.60 2.96
N LYS A 424 28.21 15.79 2.74
CA LYS A 424 27.23 16.39 3.68
C LYS A 424 25.81 15.84 3.56
N ASN A 425 25.42 15.34 2.39
CA ASN A 425 24.04 14.88 2.14
C ASN A 425 24.05 13.44 1.67
N ARG A 426 23.87 12.52 2.60
CA ARG A 426 23.77 11.11 2.33
C ARG A 426 22.30 10.71 2.18
N SER A 427 21.95 10.12 1.05
CA SER A 427 20.66 9.46 0.88
C SER A 427 20.61 8.17 1.69
N THR A 428 19.41 7.82 2.14
CA THR A 428 19.14 6.50 2.74
C THR A 428 19.08 5.38 1.70
N TYR A 429 19.02 5.71 0.41
CA TYR A 429 18.94 4.72 -0.67
C TYR A 429 20.16 3.81 -0.72
N ARG A 430 19.92 2.53 -0.93
CA ARG A 430 20.97 1.51 -1.12
C ARG A 430 20.68 0.70 -2.40
N PRO A 431 21.71 0.30 -3.15
CA PRO A 431 23.12 0.24 -2.78
C PRO A 431 23.85 1.60 -2.75
N ALA A 432 23.57 2.54 -3.65
CA ALA A 432 24.22 3.85 -3.71
C ALA A 432 23.39 4.84 -4.54
N VAL A 433 23.68 6.13 -4.44
CA VAL A 433 23.19 7.17 -5.35
C VAL A 433 24.30 7.66 -6.27
N HIS A 434 23.92 8.08 -7.48
CA HIS A 434 24.78 8.78 -8.43
C HIS A 434 24.25 10.18 -8.66
N PHE A 435 25.01 11.19 -8.28
CA PHE A 435 24.59 12.58 -8.40
C PHE A 435 24.69 13.09 -9.84
N GLY A 436 23.72 13.90 -10.25
CA GLY A 436 23.69 14.52 -11.57
C GLY A 436 22.42 15.33 -11.82
N ASP A 437 21.95 15.35 -13.06
CA ASP A 437 20.70 16.03 -13.45
C ASP A 437 19.58 15.01 -13.72
N LEU A 438 18.52 15.06 -12.94
CA LEU A 438 17.35 14.18 -13.06
C LEU A 438 16.54 14.40 -14.36
N ARG A 439 16.76 15.51 -15.07
CA ARG A 439 16.18 15.75 -16.41
C ARG A 439 16.66 14.74 -17.44
N ALA A 440 17.82 14.13 -17.24
CA ALA A 440 18.33 13.07 -18.12
C ALA A 440 17.55 11.76 -18.01
N VAL A 441 16.83 11.54 -16.90
CA VAL A 441 16.21 10.24 -16.55
C VAL A 441 14.70 10.31 -16.34
N LEU A 442 14.07 11.46 -16.58
CA LEU A 442 12.63 11.66 -16.49
C LEU A 442 12.12 12.43 -17.71
N PRO A 443 10.85 12.28 -18.11
CA PRO A 443 10.26 13.08 -19.19
C PRO A 443 10.26 14.58 -18.85
N ASP A 444 10.41 15.44 -19.85
CA ASP A 444 10.43 16.90 -19.67
C ASP A 444 9.17 17.39 -18.96
N PHE A 445 7.97 16.91 -19.34
CA PHE A 445 6.73 17.33 -18.71
C PHE A 445 6.66 16.95 -17.21
N VAL A 446 7.37 15.91 -16.79
CA VAL A 446 7.49 15.53 -15.38
C VAL A 446 8.40 16.49 -14.65
N THR A 447 9.61 16.70 -15.15
CA THR A 447 10.60 17.58 -14.51
C THR A 447 10.14 19.03 -14.46
N ASP A 448 9.48 19.53 -15.51
CA ASP A 448 8.90 20.87 -15.52
C ASP A 448 7.75 21.02 -14.53
N THR A 449 6.92 19.99 -14.38
CA THR A 449 5.83 19.98 -13.39
C THR A 449 6.38 19.96 -11.96
N LEU A 450 7.40 19.14 -11.69
CA LEU A 450 8.06 19.07 -10.38
C LEU A 450 8.71 20.42 -10.03
N ALA A 451 9.44 21.04 -10.97
CA ALA A 451 10.09 22.33 -10.76
C ALA A 451 9.08 23.45 -10.41
N GLN A 452 7.94 23.49 -11.11
CA GLN A 452 6.89 24.46 -10.83
C GLN A 452 6.12 24.18 -9.53
N ALA A 453 6.02 22.93 -9.13
CA ALA A 453 5.28 22.52 -7.93
C ALA A 453 6.08 22.73 -6.63
N LEU A 454 7.41 22.52 -6.65
CA LEU A 454 8.28 22.63 -5.46
C LEU A 454 8.06 23.93 -4.68
N PRO A 455 8.20 25.15 -5.27
CA PRO A 455 8.04 26.38 -4.50
C PRO A 455 6.57 26.61 -4.06
N ARG A 456 5.60 26.01 -4.74
CA ARG A 456 4.19 26.10 -4.35
C ARG A 456 3.86 25.19 -3.17
N LEU A 457 4.50 24.03 -3.12
CA LEU A 457 4.34 23.06 -2.02
C LEU A 457 5.11 23.51 -0.78
N ASP A 458 6.25 24.15 -0.94
CA ASP A 458 7.00 24.76 0.18
C ASP A 458 6.17 25.79 0.96
N ARG A 459 5.33 26.56 0.27
CA ARG A 459 4.37 27.47 0.93
C ARG A 459 3.31 26.75 1.78
N LYS A 460 3.04 25.47 1.50
CA LYS A 460 2.10 24.63 2.27
C LYS A 460 2.80 23.91 3.42
N LEU A 461 4.03 23.50 3.20
CA LEU A 461 4.88 22.84 4.18
C LEU A 461 6.29 23.42 4.06
N HIS A 462 6.63 24.33 4.94
CA HIS A 462 7.93 24.99 4.93
C HIS A 462 9.06 23.96 5.06
N GLY A 463 10.09 24.11 4.20
CA GLY A 463 11.21 23.18 4.10
C GLY A 463 10.99 22.02 3.12
N PHE A 464 9.81 21.89 2.47
CA PHE A 464 9.59 20.87 1.45
C PHE A 464 10.49 21.07 0.24
N ALA A 465 10.78 22.33 -0.15
CA ALA A 465 11.74 22.68 -1.20
C ALA A 465 13.08 23.17 -0.63
N ALA A 466 13.49 22.69 0.55
CA ALA A 466 14.79 23.01 1.11
C ALA A 466 15.90 22.73 0.09
N PRO A 467 16.87 23.63 -0.13
CA PRO A 467 17.88 23.48 -1.19
C PRO A 467 18.74 22.22 -1.07
N ASP A 468 18.89 21.70 0.14
CA ASP A 468 19.67 20.52 0.49
C ASP A 468 18.83 19.22 0.54
N ALA A 469 17.50 19.29 0.45
CA ALA A 469 16.66 18.11 0.30
C ALA A 469 17.07 17.31 -0.95
N LEU A 470 17.02 15.98 -0.88
CA LEU A 470 17.43 15.11 -1.97
C LEU A 470 16.23 14.57 -2.73
N MET A 471 16.32 14.60 -4.04
CA MET A 471 15.45 13.87 -4.96
C MET A 471 16.22 12.68 -5.52
N VAL A 472 15.65 11.48 -5.41
CA VAL A 472 16.24 10.21 -5.83
C VAL A 472 15.27 9.52 -6.80
N GLY A 473 15.71 9.23 -8.01
CA GLY A 473 14.87 8.69 -9.08
C GLY A 473 15.30 7.29 -9.54
N VAL A 474 14.43 6.62 -10.23
CA VAL A 474 13.09 7.06 -10.63
C VAL A 474 12.02 6.26 -9.89
N GLU A 475 10.96 6.89 -9.43
CA GLU A 475 9.77 6.19 -8.93
C GLU A 475 8.74 6.11 -10.03
N THR A 476 8.62 4.95 -10.67
CA THR A 476 7.79 4.72 -11.86
C THR A 476 6.60 3.82 -11.59
N ARG A 477 6.58 3.12 -10.46
CA ARG A 477 5.62 2.05 -10.16
C ARG A 477 4.69 2.40 -9.00
N SER A 478 4.11 3.59 -9.04
CA SER A 478 3.15 4.06 -8.03
C SER A 478 1.80 3.34 -8.08
N SER A 479 1.43 2.80 -9.24
CA SER A 479 0.21 2.00 -9.46
C SER A 479 0.31 1.20 -10.76
N SER A 480 -0.63 0.25 -10.97
CA SER A 480 -0.68 -0.51 -12.22
C SER A 480 -0.95 0.41 -13.40
N PRO A 481 -0.18 0.30 -14.50
CA PRO A 481 -0.46 1.01 -15.75
C PRO A 481 -1.53 0.33 -16.61
N VAL A 482 -2.05 -0.82 -16.14
CA VAL A 482 -2.99 -1.68 -16.85
C VAL A 482 -4.20 -1.95 -15.97
N ARG A 483 -5.38 -2.09 -16.59
CA ARG A 483 -6.57 -2.67 -15.98
C ARG A 483 -6.94 -3.94 -16.72
N LEU A 484 -7.04 -5.05 -16.00
CA LEU A 484 -7.66 -6.29 -16.46
C LEU A 484 -9.18 -6.13 -16.32
N VAL A 485 -9.90 -6.08 -17.43
CA VAL A 485 -11.34 -5.80 -17.41
C VAL A 485 -12.09 -6.97 -16.76
N ARG A 486 -12.99 -6.65 -15.83
CA ARG A 486 -13.92 -7.61 -15.22
C ARG A 486 -15.34 -7.06 -15.20
N ASP A 487 -16.32 -7.91 -15.27
CA ASP A 487 -17.74 -7.58 -15.25
C ASP A 487 -18.30 -7.45 -13.81
N LYS A 488 -19.62 -7.36 -13.67
CA LYS A 488 -20.30 -7.27 -12.38
C LYS A 488 -20.13 -8.53 -11.52
N THR A 489 -19.88 -9.69 -12.13
CA THR A 489 -19.58 -10.96 -11.44
C THR A 489 -18.12 -11.08 -11.03
N LEU A 490 -17.33 -10.02 -11.22
CA LEU A 490 -15.89 -9.93 -11.00
C LEU A 490 -15.04 -10.86 -11.88
N GLN A 491 -15.62 -11.44 -12.93
CA GLN A 491 -14.92 -12.27 -13.90
C GLN A 491 -14.44 -11.46 -15.10
N SER A 492 -13.33 -11.90 -15.70
CA SER A 492 -12.90 -11.38 -16.99
C SER A 492 -13.76 -11.96 -18.12
N ASN A 493 -13.45 -11.60 -19.38
CA ASN A 493 -14.02 -12.26 -20.55
C ASN A 493 -13.65 -13.75 -20.68
N LEU A 494 -12.60 -14.19 -19.97
CA LEU A 494 -12.30 -15.62 -19.76
C LEU A 494 -13.01 -16.05 -18.47
N ARG A 495 -14.14 -16.74 -18.59
CA ARG A 495 -14.95 -17.19 -17.45
C ARG A 495 -14.18 -18.13 -16.53
N GLY A 496 -14.25 -17.87 -15.23
CA GLY A 496 -13.42 -18.55 -14.23
C GLY A 496 -12.12 -17.80 -13.91
N LEU A 497 -11.75 -16.76 -14.67
CA LEU A 497 -10.62 -15.89 -14.34
C LEU A 497 -11.14 -14.62 -13.67
N TYR A 498 -10.69 -14.38 -12.43
CA TYR A 498 -11.09 -13.26 -11.56
C TYR A 498 -9.91 -12.30 -11.32
N PRO A 499 -9.80 -11.22 -12.12
CA PRO A 499 -8.78 -10.19 -11.88
C PRO A 499 -8.96 -9.50 -10.51
N CYS A 500 -7.89 -9.40 -9.71
CA CYS A 500 -7.97 -8.99 -8.34
C CYS A 500 -6.81 -8.04 -7.93
N GLY A 501 -7.13 -7.09 -7.07
CA GLY A 501 -6.17 -6.25 -6.39
C GLY A 501 -5.54 -5.15 -7.26
N GLU A 502 -4.37 -4.68 -6.82
CA GLU A 502 -3.68 -3.54 -7.44
C GLU A 502 -3.15 -3.86 -8.84
N GLY A 503 -2.58 -5.06 -9.04
CA GLY A 503 -2.07 -5.48 -10.34
C GLY A 503 -3.15 -5.50 -11.41
N ALA A 504 -4.36 -5.92 -11.06
CA ALA A 504 -5.52 -5.89 -11.94
C ALA A 504 -6.13 -4.49 -12.13
N GLY A 505 -5.66 -3.47 -11.42
CA GLY A 505 -6.09 -2.08 -11.56
C GLY A 505 -7.30 -1.68 -10.70
N TYR A 506 -7.67 -2.46 -9.67
CA TYR A 506 -8.85 -2.24 -8.84
C TYR A 506 -8.56 -1.79 -7.40
N ALA A 507 -7.32 -1.77 -6.99
CA ALA A 507 -6.88 -1.31 -5.68
C ALA A 507 -5.64 -0.42 -5.79
N GLY A 508 -5.29 0.28 -4.72
CA GLY A 508 -4.13 1.17 -4.65
C GLY A 508 -3.53 1.19 -3.24
N GLY A 509 -3.31 0.03 -2.62
CA GLY A 509 -2.69 -0.10 -1.31
C GLY A 509 -3.15 -1.36 -0.58
N ILE A 510 -2.55 -1.63 0.58
CA ILE A 510 -2.68 -2.89 1.34
C ILE A 510 -4.15 -3.21 1.64
N VAL A 511 -4.86 -2.28 2.29
CA VAL A 511 -6.23 -2.54 2.76
C VAL A 511 -7.22 -2.64 1.61
N SER A 512 -7.13 -1.75 0.60
CA SER A 512 -8.02 -1.82 -0.56
C SER A 512 -7.79 -3.10 -1.38
N ALA A 513 -6.54 -3.56 -1.46
CA ALA A 513 -6.23 -4.83 -2.11
C ALA A 513 -6.78 -6.04 -1.32
N ALA A 514 -6.65 -6.03 0.01
CA ALA A 514 -7.23 -7.06 0.88
C ALA A 514 -8.75 -7.12 0.76
N VAL A 515 -9.43 -5.97 0.78
CA VAL A 515 -10.89 -5.87 0.58
C VAL A 515 -11.30 -6.42 -0.78
N ASP A 516 -10.58 -6.07 -1.85
CA ASP A 516 -10.88 -6.59 -3.19
C ASP A 516 -10.64 -8.11 -3.25
N GLY A 517 -9.62 -8.62 -2.56
CA GLY A 517 -9.37 -10.06 -2.41
C GLY A 517 -10.55 -10.79 -1.75
N ILE A 518 -11.09 -10.25 -0.66
CA ILE A 518 -12.26 -10.82 0.01
C ILE A 518 -13.48 -10.81 -0.94
N ARG A 519 -13.75 -9.68 -1.61
CA ARG A 519 -14.88 -9.56 -2.56
C ARG A 519 -14.80 -10.60 -3.67
N VAL A 520 -13.62 -10.81 -4.23
CA VAL A 520 -13.40 -11.80 -5.29
C VAL A 520 -13.55 -13.22 -4.75
N ALA A 521 -13.04 -13.49 -3.54
CA ALA A 521 -13.22 -14.79 -2.90
C ALA A 521 -14.70 -15.12 -2.62
N GLU A 522 -15.48 -14.12 -2.20
CA GLU A 522 -16.94 -14.26 -2.04
C GLU A 522 -17.61 -14.64 -3.37
N ALA A 523 -17.23 -13.97 -4.46
CA ALA A 523 -17.78 -14.27 -5.78
C ALA A 523 -17.39 -15.68 -6.28
N VAL A 524 -16.21 -16.18 -5.91
CA VAL A 524 -15.79 -17.56 -6.20
C VAL A 524 -16.53 -18.56 -5.32
N ALA A 525 -16.72 -18.27 -4.04
CA ALA A 525 -17.42 -19.15 -3.10
C ALA A 525 -18.94 -19.20 -3.37
N HIS A 526 -19.50 -18.09 -3.84
CA HIS A 526 -20.92 -17.94 -4.16
C HIS A 526 -21.08 -17.34 -5.58
N PRO A 527 -20.89 -18.16 -6.64
CA PRO A 527 -21.04 -17.68 -8.01
C PRO A 527 -22.48 -17.22 -8.26
N VAL A 528 -22.64 -15.96 -8.65
CA VAL A 528 -23.93 -15.45 -9.13
C VAL A 528 -24.24 -16.11 -10.47
N THR A 529 -25.35 -16.83 -10.55
CA THR A 529 -25.86 -17.36 -11.81
C THR A 529 -26.45 -16.22 -12.64
N ASP A 530 -26.32 -16.28 -13.99
CA ASP A 530 -26.82 -15.26 -14.92
C ASP A 530 -28.32 -14.93 -14.75
N LEU A 531 -29.06 -15.74 -13.99
CA LEU A 531 -30.50 -15.57 -13.69
C LEU A 531 -30.77 -14.52 -12.58
N GLU A 532 -29.79 -14.15 -11.77
CA GLU A 532 -29.96 -13.16 -10.70
C GLU A 532 -29.50 -11.74 -11.11
N SER A 533 -29.04 -11.55 -12.34
CA SER A 533 -28.47 -10.30 -12.85
C SER A 533 -29.44 -9.45 -13.69
N VAL A 534 -30.77 -9.73 -13.65
CA VAL A 534 -31.82 -8.96 -14.35
C VAL A 534 -32.49 -7.94 -13.42
#